data_c2a4697d9175273b353d448907aa614e
#
_entry.id   c2a4697d9175273b353d448907aa614e
#
_cell.length_a   1.000
_cell.length_b   1.000
_cell.length_c   1.000
_cell.angle_alpha   90.00
_cell.angle_beta   90.00
_cell.angle_gamma   90.00
#
_symmetry.space_group_name_H-M   'P 1'
#
loop_
_entity.id
_entity.type
_entity.pdbx_description
1 polymer ?
#
loop_
_entity_poly.entity_id
_entity_poly.type
_entity_poly.pdbx_seq_one_letter_code
_entity_poly.pdbx_strand_id
1 'polypeptide(L)'
;MRADTEVRMNEIWYGSGQAPIWLRALVPVYRIGQRLDRWRQCRRRPRDLESACVVVVGNITVGGSGKTPLVIRLCRILQEAGLAPGVISRGYGSPERGLRLVSPASDPGVVGDEPLLIAQRSGVPVIVAPDRCA
;
A
#
# COMPACT_ATOMS: atom_id res chain seq x y z
N MET A 1 -9.47 -28.81 7.62
CA MET A 1 -10.17 -28.02 6.58
C MET A 1 -9.53 -26.65 6.28
N ARG A 2 -9.13 -25.80 7.25
CA ARG A 2 -8.45 -24.52 6.95
C ARG A 2 -7.00 -24.70 6.47
N ALA A 3 -6.23 -25.60 7.07
CA ALA A 3 -4.84 -25.86 6.71
C ALA A 3 -4.66 -26.38 5.27
N ASP A 4 -5.54 -27.25 4.80
CA ASP A 4 -5.48 -27.77 3.42
C ASP A 4 -5.76 -26.69 2.37
N THR A 5 -6.61 -25.71 2.71
CA THR A 5 -6.91 -24.59 1.80
C THR A 5 -5.72 -23.66 1.66
N GLU A 6 -4.99 -23.39 2.75
CA GLU A 6 -3.79 -22.55 2.72
C GLU A 6 -2.64 -23.22 1.95
N VAL A 7 -2.44 -24.52 2.14
CA VAL A 7 -1.41 -25.28 1.40
C VAL A 7 -1.72 -25.26 -0.11
N ARG A 8 -2.97 -25.53 -0.50
CA ARG A 8 -3.38 -25.47 -1.92
C ARG A 8 -3.28 -24.06 -2.51
N MET A 9 -3.60 -23.01 -1.75
CA MET A 9 -3.43 -21.65 -2.19
C MET A 9 -1.94 -21.31 -2.38
N ASN A 10 -1.07 -21.73 -1.47
CA ASN A 10 0.38 -21.52 -1.61
C ASN A 10 0.96 -22.27 -2.82
N GLU A 11 0.51 -23.48 -3.11
CA GLU A 11 0.91 -24.19 -4.32
C GLU A 11 0.46 -23.50 -5.60
N ILE A 12 -0.74 -22.89 -5.62
CA ILE A 12 -1.25 -22.11 -6.76
C ILE A 12 -0.44 -20.82 -6.95
N TRP A 13 -0.01 -20.16 -5.86
CA TRP A 13 0.68 -18.87 -5.91
C TRP A 13 2.19 -18.98 -6.15
N TYR A 14 2.83 -20.03 -5.61
CA TYR A 14 4.30 -20.16 -5.61
C TYR A 14 4.77 -21.47 -6.26
N GLY A 15 3.88 -22.38 -6.60
CA GLY A 15 4.21 -23.63 -7.28
C GLY A 15 4.49 -23.41 -8.77
N SER A 16 5.30 -24.29 -9.36
CA SER A 16 5.57 -24.34 -10.80
C SER A 16 4.41 -24.90 -11.64
N GLY A 17 3.30 -25.23 -11.01
CA GLY A 17 2.10 -25.81 -11.63
C GLY A 17 1.31 -24.79 -12.46
N GLN A 18 0.67 -25.28 -13.53
CA GLN A 18 -0.24 -24.43 -14.32
C GLN A 18 -1.50 -24.08 -13.49
N ALA A 19 -1.88 -22.81 -13.49
CA ALA A 19 -3.10 -22.37 -12.82
C ALA A 19 -4.33 -23.13 -13.33
N PRO A 20 -5.27 -23.52 -12.45
CA PRO A 20 -6.50 -24.21 -12.80
C PRO A 20 -7.27 -23.51 -13.94
N ILE A 21 -7.92 -24.26 -14.81
CA ILE A 21 -8.60 -23.76 -16.01
C ILE A 21 -9.64 -22.67 -15.66
N TRP A 22 -10.38 -22.83 -14.55
CA TRP A 22 -11.35 -21.84 -14.10
C TRP A 22 -10.70 -20.50 -13.71
N LEU A 23 -9.47 -20.54 -13.14
CA LEU A 23 -8.72 -19.32 -12.82
C LEU A 23 -8.23 -18.61 -14.10
N ARG A 24 -7.84 -19.39 -15.11
CA ARG A 24 -7.45 -18.86 -16.42
C ARG A 24 -8.63 -18.21 -17.15
N ALA A 25 -9.85 -18.71 -16.97
CA ALA A 25 -11.06 -18.13 -17.53
C ALA A 25 -11.41 -16.76 -16.90
N LEU A 26 -10.98 -16.50 -15.65
CA LEU A 26 -11.16 -15.20 -14.98
C LEU A 26 -10.16 -14.13 -15.43
N VAL A 27 -9.03 -14.53 -16.04
CA VAL A 27 -7.97 -13.59 -16.47
C VAL A 27 -8.47 -12.52 -17.43
N PRO A 28 -9.27 -12.80 -18.47
CA PRO A 28 -9.77 -11.75 -19.37
C PRO A 28 -10.68 -10.76 -18.65
N VAL A 29 -11.55 -11.24 -17.75
CA VAL A 29 -12.42 -10.37 -16.94
C VAL A 29 -11.59 -9.42 -16.06
N TYR A 30 -10.58 -9.95 -15.39
CA TYR A 30 -9.63 -9.18 -14.60
C TYR A 30 -8.87 -8.14 -15.44
N ARG A 31 -8.40 -8.53 -16.63
CA ARG A 31 -7.71 -7.61 -17.56
C ARG A 31 -8.62 -6.48 -18.05
N ILE A 32 -9.88 -6.75 -18.30
CA ILE A 32 -10.87 -5.73 -18.67
C ILE A 32 -11.06 -4.77 -17.48
N GLY A 33 -11.27 -5.29 -16.27
CA GLY A 33 -11.38 -4.50 -15.06
C GLY A 33 -10.15 -3.59 -14.83
N GLN A 34 -8.94 -4.14 -14.98
CA GLN A 34 -7.70 -3.35 -14.88
C GLN A 34 -7.59 -2.27 -15.97
N ARG A 35 -8.03 -2.56 -17.22
CA ARG A 35 -8.02 -1.55 -18.30
C ARG A 35 -8.99 -0.41 -18.02
N LEU A 36 -10.18 -0.73 -17.51
CA LEU A 36 -11.18 0.27 -17.14
C LEU A 36 -10.68 1.13 -15.96
N ASP A 37 -10.06 0.51 -14.98
CA ASP A 37 -9.49 1.23 -13.82
C ASP A 37 -8.33 2.14 -14.25
N ARG A 38 -7.40 1.64 -15.08
CA ARG A 38 -6.33 2.48 -15.67
C ARG A 38 -6.88 3.64 -16.47
N TRP A 39 -7.93 3.41 -17.28
CA TRP A 39 -8.54 4.47 -18.08
C TRP A 39 -9.19 5.53 -17.19
N ARG A 40 -9.85 5.13 -16.10
CA ARG A 40 -10.38 6.06 -15.10
C ARG A 40 -9.28 6.84 -14.39
N GLN A 41 -8.17 6.19 -14.04
CA GLN A 41 -7.03 6.83 -13.38
C GLN A 41 -6.30 7.80 -14.32
N CYS A 42 -6.12 7.45 -15.60
CA CYS A 42 -5.50 8.35 -16.58
C CYS A 42 -6.33 9.61 -16.88
N ARG A 43 -7.63 9.59 -16.64
CA ARG A 43 -8.50 10.77 -16.77
C ARG A 43 -8.41 11.75 -15.59
N ARG A 44 -7.91 11.29 -14.45
CA ARG A 44 -7.57 12.16 -13.32
C ARG A 44 -6.26 12.86 -13.67
N ARG A 45 -6.32 14.16 -13.95
CA ARG A 45 -5.11 14.95 -14.22
C ARG A 45 -4.16 14.82 -13.02
N PRO A 46 -2.89 14.37 -13.23
CA PRO A 46 -1.91 14.43 -12.17
C PRO A 46 -1.78 15.89 -11.74
N ARG A 47 -1.91 16.17 -10.47
CA ARG A 47 -1.48 17.46 -9.92
C ARG A 47 0.04 17.45 -9.96
N ASP A 48 0.62 18.39 -10.70
CA ASP A 48 2.06 18.58 -10.70
C ASP A 48 2.49 18.98 -9.29
N LEU A 49 3.17 18.07 -8.62
CA LEU A 49 3.87 18.34 -7.38
C LEU A 49 5.21 18.97 -7.77
N GLU A 50 5.18 20.22 -8.24
CA GLU A 50 6.35 20.94 -8.79
C GLU A 50 7.53 21.04 -7.80
N SER A 51 7.32 20.75 -6.52
CA SER A 51 8.31 20.93 -5.46
C SER A 51 8.58 19.69 -4.61
N ALA A 52 7.99 18.54 -4.89
CA ALA A 52 8.17 17.34 -4.07
C ALA A 52 8.60 16.12 -4.88
N CYS A 53 9.68 15.47 -4.43
CA CYS A 53 10.08 14.17 -4.97
C CYS A 53 9.21 13.06 -4.34
N VAL A 54 8.50 12.30 -5.17
CA VAL A 54 7.64 11.21 -4.72
C VAL A 54 8.34 9.88 -4.89
N VAL A 55 8.53 9.16 -3.78
CA VAL A 55 9.05 7.79 -3.76
C VAL A 55 7.92 6.83 -3.43
N VAL A 56 7.63 5.88 -4.32
CA VAL A 56 6.58 4.87 -4.11
C VAL A 56 7.19 3.58 -3.60
N VAL A 57 6.84 3.21 -2.38
CA VAL A 57 7.21 1.91 -1.79
C VAL A 57 6.05 0.96 -1.94
N GLY A 58 6.20 0.00 -2.85
CA GLY A 58 5.18 -1.00 -3.17
C GLY A 58 5.67 -2.43 -3.02
N ASN A 59 4.76 -3.38 -3.18
CA ASN A 59 5.07 -4.80 -3.23
C ASN A 59 4.48 -5.45 -4.47
N ILE A 60 5.20 -6.36 -5.07
CA ILE A 60 4.76 -7.16 -6.21
C ILE A 60 4.06 -8.43 -5.74
N THR A 61 4.41 -8.91 -4.53
CA THR A 61 3.86 -10.13 -3.93
C THR A 61 2.86 -9.82 -2.83
N VAL A 62 1.91 -10.72 -2.59
CA VAL A 62 1.00 -10.66 -1.45
C VAL A 62 1.72 -11.21 -0.22
N GLY A 63 1.78 -10.44 0.87
CA GLY A 63 2.37 -10.87 2.14
C GLY A 63 3.27 -9.82 2.81
N GLY A 64 3.79 -10.15 3.97
CA GLY A 64 4.65 -9.29 4.80
C GLY A 64 6.07 -9.15 4.25
N SER A 65 6.27 -8.30 3.25
CA SER A 65 7.54 -8.11 2.53
C SER A 65 8.50 -7.09 3.16
N GLY A 66 8.32 -6.73 4.43
CA GLY A 66 9.20 -5.78 5.10
C GLY A 66 9.08 -4.32 4.63
N LYS A 67 7.96 -3.93 4.02
CA LYS A 67 7.72 -2.54 3.57
C LYS A 67 7.83 -1.53 4.70
N THR A 68 7.18 -1.79 5.81
CA THR A 68 7.14 -0.86 6.96
C THR A 68 8.53 -0.57 7.53
N PRO A 69 9.38 -1.56 7.83
CA PRO A 69 10.77 -1.33 8.21
C PRO A 69 11.57 -0.55 7.15
N LEU A 70 11.36 -0.84 5.88
CA LEU A 70 12.02 -0.13 4.77
C LEU A 70 11.63 1.34 4.74
N VAL A 71 10.33 1.66 4.86
CA VAL A 71 9.85 3.05 4.90
C VAL A 71 10.44 3.81 6.08
N ILE A 72 10.43 3.21 7.28
CA ILE A 72 11.02 3.81 8.47
C ILE A 72 12.51 4.10 8.27
N ARG A 73 13.25 3.15 7.70
CA ARG A 73 14.69 3.32 7.43
C ARG A 73 14.94 4.42 6.39
N LEU A 74 14.14 4.46 5.33
CA LEU A 74 14.21 5.48 4.28
C LEU A 74 13.95 6.87 4.86
N CYS A 75 12.91 7.03 5.67
CA CYS A 75 12.62 8.31 6.33
C CYS A 75 13.82 8.81 7.16
N ARG A 76 14.46 7.92 7.92
CA ARG A 76 15.65 8.28 8.72
C ARG A 76 16.82 8.73 7.84
N ILE A 77 17.11 8.00 6.77
CA ILE A 77 18.19 8.37 5.84
C ILE A 77 17.93 9.75 5.22
N LEU A 78 16.68 10.03 4.83
CA LEU A 78 16.32 11.33 4.27
C LEU A 78 16.43 12.46 5.31
N GLN A 79 16.04 12.22 6.56
CA GLN A 79 16.22 13.18 7.66
C GLN A 79 17.71 13.44 7.94
N GLU A 80 18.54 12.39 7.98
CA GLU A 80 19.99 12.49 8.16
C GLU A 80 20.65 13.29 7.01
N ALA A 81 20.06 13.23 5.81
CA ALA A 81 20.47 14.06 4.66
C ALA A 81 19.92 15.50 4.68
N GLY A 82 19.26 15.94 5.75
CA GLY A 82 18.69 17.28 5.89
C GLY A 82 17.39 17.51 5.11
N LEU A 83 16.74 16.45 4.63
CA LEU A 83 15.46 16.53 3.94
C LEU A 83 14.29 16.41 4.93
N ALA A 84 13.11 16.87 4.53
CA ALA A 84 11.87 16.80 5.32
C ALA A 84 10.89 15.78 4.69
N PRO A 85 11.08 14.47 4.93
CA PRO A 85 10.18 13.47 4.38
C PRO A 85 8.82 13.47 5.07
N GLY A 86 7.77 13.13 4.31
CA GLY A 86 6.45 12.79 4.81
C GLY A 86 5.98 11.47 4.21
N VAL A 87 5.07 10.78 4.87
CA VAL A 87 4.55 9.50 4.43
C VAL A 87 3.05 9.57 4.17
N ILE A 88 2.61 9.05 3.03
CA ILE A 88 1.19 8.86 2.71
C ILE A 88 0.89 7.37 2.67
N SER A 89 0.01 6.92 3.55
CA SER A 89 -0.46 5.54 3.63
C SER A 89 -1.94 5.42 3.26
N ARG A 90 -2.37 4.24 2.82
CA ARG A 90 -3.79 3.95 2.56
C ARG A 90 -4.63 3.78 3.82
N GLY A 91 -4.00 3.47 4.97
CA GLY A 91 -4.74 3.16 6.19
C GLY A 91 -5.60 1.91 6.02
N TYR A 92 -4.97 0.79 5.66
CA TYR A 92 -5.69 -0.47 5.49
C TYR A 92 -6.37 -0.85 6.83
N GLY A 93 -7.69 -1.10 6.79
CA GLY A 93 -8.47 -1.40 8.00
C GLY A 93 -9.15 -0.19 8.66
N SER A 94 -8.87 1.04 8.24
CA SER A 94 -9.59 2.22 8.75
C SER A 94 -11.02 2.25 8.22
N PRO A 95 -12.04 2.35 9.10
CA PRO A 95 -13.45 2.41 8.70
C PRO A 95 -13.85 3.74 8.08
N GLU A 96 -13.07 4.78 8.26
CA GLU A 96 -13.43 6.13 7.87
C GLU A 96 -12.71 6.59 6.58
N ARG A 97 -13.46 7.26 5.71
CA ARG A 97 -12.98 7.84 4.45
C ARG A 97 -12.62 9.31 4.68
N GLY A 98 -11.33 9.67 4.54
CA GLY A 98 -10.86 11.06 4.64
C GLY A 98 -9.35 11.13 4.83
N LEU A 99 -8.79 12.33 4.60
CA LEU A 99 -7.40 12.63 4.92
C LEU A 99 -7.27 12.77 6.44
N ARG A 100 -6.32 12.05 7.03
CA ARG A 100 -6.03 12.12 8.45
C ARG A 100 -4.53 12.19 8.71
N LEU A 101 -4.14 13.17 9.49
CA LEU A 101 -2.80 13.23 10.05
C LEU A 101 -2.71 12.23 11.22
N VAL A 102 -1.70 11.38 11.17
CA VAL A 102 -1.43 10.38 12.21
C VAL A 102 -0.54 11.00 13.28
N SER A 103 -1.06 11.07 14.49
CA SER A 103 -0.29 11.39 15.69
C SER A 103 0.26 10.10 16.31
N PRO A 104 1.42 10.12 17.00
CA PRO A 104 1.89 8.98 17.79
C PRO A 104 0.90 8.47 18.86
N ALA A 105 -0.04 9.33 19.27
CA ALA A 105 -1.12 9.00 20.22
C ALA A 105 -2.45 8.64 19.54
N SER A 106 -2.51 8.54 18.20
CA SER A 106 -3.73 8.17 17.47
C SER A 106 -4.17 6.75 17.81
N ASP A 107 -5.48 6.52 17.78
CA ASP A 107 -6.05 5.17 17.95
C ASP A 107 -5.73 4.29 16.72
N PRO A 108 -5.07 3.14 16.90
CA PRO A 108 -4.77 2.22 15.80
C PRO A 108 -6.02 1.72 15.07
N GLY A 109 -7.16 1.58 15.77
CA GLY A 109 -8.44 1.21 15.16
C GLY A 109 -8.96 2.23 14.15
N VAL A 110 -8.51 3.48 14.25
CA VAL A 110 -8.93 4.60 13.38
C VAL A 110 -7.94 4.84 12.25
N VAL A 111 -6.65 4.84 12.54
CA VAL A 111 -5.60 5.19 11.56
C VAL A 111 -4.94 3.97 10.93
N GLY A 112 -5.07 2.80 11.54
CA GLY A 112 -4.39 1.56 11.18
C GLY A 112 -3.05 1.38 11.90
N ASP A 113 -2.68 0.12 12.14
CA ASP A 113 -1.44 -0.24 12.87
C ASP A 113 -0.17 0.20 12.14
N GLU A 114 -0.12 0.01 10.82
CA GLU A 114 1.06 0.33 10.01
C GLU A 114 1.38 1.83 9.97
N PRO A 115 0.44 2.75 9.67
CA PRO A 115 0.69 4.18 9.71
C PRO A 115 1.09 4.69 11.10
N LEU A 116 0.48 4.15 12.14
CA LEU A 116 0.81 4.50 13.52
C LEU A 116 2.25 4.08 13.87
N LEU A 117 2.64 2.86 13.51
CA LEU A 117 4.01 2.37 13.73
C LEU A 117 5.04 3.23 12.98
N ILE A 118 4.75 3.63 11.73
CA ILE A 118 5.64 4.51 10.97
C ILE A 118 5.77 5.86 11.69
N ALA A 119 4.67 6.49 12.10
CA ALA A 119 4.70 7.78 12.79
C ALA A 119 5.51 7.71 14.09
N GLN A 120 5.28 6.69 14.90
CA GLN A 120 5.99 6.49 16.18
C GLN A 120 7.49 6.23 16.01
N ARG A 121 7.89 5.50 14.96
CA ARG A 121 9.28 5.05 14.77
C ARG A 121 10.13 5.99 13.94
N SER A 122 9.55 6.76 13.04
CA SER A 122 10.28 7.68 12.17
C SER A 122 10.20 9.14 12.63
N GLY A 123 9.16 9.51 13.38
CA GLY A 123 8.93 10.90 13.80
C GLY A 123 8.56 11.86 12.65
N VAL A 124 8.31 11.34 11.43
CA VAL A 124 7.90 12.16 10.29
C VAL A 124 6.38 12.32 10.25
N PRO A 125 5.85 13.37 9.59
CA PRO A 125 4.42 13.49 9.33
C PRO A 125 3.92 12.29 8.52
N VAL A 126 2.87 11.62 9.02
CA VAL A 126 2.22 10.52 8.33
C VAL A 126 0.76 10.87 8.10
N ILE A 127 0.30 10.74 6.86
CA ILE A 127 -1.09 10.97 6.48
C ILE A 127 -1.70 9.67 5.98
N VAL A 128 -2.89 9.37 6.46
CA VAL A 128 -3.73 8.29 5.93
C VAL A 128 -4.69 8.91 4.91
N ALA A 129 -4.65 8.38 3.69
CA ALA A 129 -5.52 8.80 2.59
C ALA A 129 -6.02 7.54 1.85
N PRO A 130 -7.30 7.22 1.87
CA PRO A 130 -7.88 6.11 1.11
C PRO A 130 -7.78 6.35 -0.40
N ASP A 131 -7.92 7.60 -0.83
CA ASP A 131 -7.63 8.04 -2.21
C ASP A 131 -6.40 8.94 -2.21
N ARG A 132 -5.30 8.46 -2.82
CA ARG A 132 -4.01 9.17 -2.90
C ARG A 132 -3.96 10.23 -4.00
N CYS A 133 -5.03 10.37 -4.76
CA CYS A 133 -5.15 11.31 -5.88
C CYS A 133 -6.15 12.45 -5.59
N ALA A 134 -6.63 12.56 -4.34
CA ALA A 134 -7.57 13.60 -3.93
C ALA A 134 -6.84 14.91 -3.60
#